data_91278e8b918eafd1851b4e21a681b3ea
#
_entry.id   91278e8b918eafd1851b4e21a681b3ea
#
_cell.length_a   1.000
_cell.length_b   1.000
_cell.length_c   1.000
_cell.angle_alpha   90.00
_cell.angle_beta   90.00
_cell.angle_gamma   90.00
#
_symmetry.space_group_name_H-M   'P 1'
#
loop_
_entity.id
_entity.type
_entity.pdbx_description
1 polymer ?
#
loop_
_entity_poly.entity_id
_entity_poly.type
_entity_poly.pdbx_seq_one_letter_code
_entity_poly.pdbx_strand_id
1 'polypeptide(L)'
;GCVLNVGFKEYENNTKYFITHDVDINPKEPTLKNYYNKDISDNEVLGIYTSVCDTLGGIIKISNNNIFKINGFPNDYWGWGAEDKALKNRADVYNIKKITNFVNNVKTRDDMYFKIFNDVNDRTHCVQQQRGVPYNNKLVSIKSGGLNNINYEILVKKSLHPIVELIKVSI
;
A
#
# COMPACT_ATOMS: atom_id res chain seq x y z
N GLY A 1 -2.94 5.76 4.36
CA GLY A 1 -1.47 5.87 4.48
C GLY A 1 -0.99 5.67 5.91
N CYS A 2 -1.38 6.50 6.86
CA CYS A 2 -0.87 6.46 8.25
C CYS A 2 -1.00 5.08 8.91
N VAL A 3 -2.16 4.44 8.85
CA VAL A 3 -2.37 3.11 9.46
C VAL A 3 -1.41 2.06 8.89
N LEU A 4 -1.13 2.09 7.59
CA LEU A 4 -0.14 1.20 6.97
C LEU A 4 1.28 1.50 7.46
N ASN A 5 1.63 2.78 7.65
CA ASN A 5 2.91 3.17 8.21
C ASN A 5 3.11 2.65 9.65
N VAL A 6 2.05 2.65 10.46
CA VAL A 6 2.11 2.02 11.79
C VAL A 6 2.42 0.53 11.66
N GLY A 7 1.73 -0.19 10.78
CA GLY A 7 2.01 -1.60 10.53
C GLY A 7 3.46 -1.86 10.11
N PHE A 8 4.03 -1.02 9.25
CA PHE A 8 5.44 -1.14 8.87
C PHE A 8 6.38 -0.92 10.06
N LYS A 9 6.11 0.06 10.91
CA LYS A 9 6.91 0.33 12.12
C LYS A 9 6.87 -0.82 13.11
N GLU A 10 5.69 -1.35 13.40
CA GLU A 10 5.52 -2.43 14.38
C GLU A 10 6.23 -3.73 13.98
N TYR A 11 6.42 -3.96 12.67
CA TYR A 11 7.03 -5.18 12.16
C TYR A 11 8.36 -4.96 11.41
N GLU A 12 8.99 -3.79 11.57
CA GLU A 12 10.24 -3.40 10.90
C GLU A 12 11.33 -4.48 10.98
N ASN A 13 11.53 -5.06 12.17
CA ASN A 13 12.61 -6.01 12.42
C ASN A 13 12.21 -7.48 12.24
N ASN A 14 10.95 -7.74 11.88
CA ASN A 14 10.37 -9.08 11.95
C ASN A 14 10.02 -9.65 10.58
N THR A 15 10.18 -8.88 9.50
CA THR A 15 9.77 -9.32 8.17
C THR A 15 10.71 -8.85 7.07
N LYS A 16 10.86 -9.68 6.05
CA LYS A 16 11.59 -9.34 4.82
C LYS A 16 10.72 -8.56 3.85
N TYR A 17 9.42 -8.83 3.83
CA TYR A 17 8.47 -8.22 2.92
C TYR A 17 7.19 -7.82 3.64
N PHE A 18 6.59 -6.74 3.16
CA PHE A 18 5.22 -6.35 3.48
C PHE A 18 4.31 -6.57 2.29
N ILE A 19 3.08 -6.98 2.55
CA ILE A 19 2.00 -6.96 1.57
C ILE A 19 0.92 -6.05 2.12
N THR A 20 0.71 -4.88 1.50
CA THR A 20 -0.44 -4.03 1.79
C THR A 20 -1.66 -4.57 1.10
N HIS A 21 -2.82 -4.39 1.71
CA HIS A 21 -4.03 -5.02 1.21
C HIS A 21 -5.25 -4.13 1.44
N ASP A 22 -6.00 -3.84 0.38
CA ASP A 22 -7.30 -3.22 0.50
C ASP A 22 -8.31 -4.25 1.03
N VAL A 23 -9.12 -3.84 2.00
CA VAL A 23 -10.03 -4.75 2.73
C VAL A 23 -11.20 -5.26 1.88
N ASP A 24 -11.50 -4.57 0.79
CA ASP A 24 -12.56 -4.91 -0.16
C ASP A 24 -12.12 -5.84 -1.29
N ILE A 25 -10.86 -6.30 -1.29
CA ILE A 25 -10.31 -7.18 -2.31
C ILE A 25 -9.97 -8.54 -1.68
N ASN A 26 -10.63 -9.62 -2.11
CA ASN A 26 -10.34 -10.96 -1.65
C ASN A 26 -9.55 -11.76 -2.70
N PRO A 27 -8.28 -12.11 -2.44
CA PRO A 27 -7.49 -12.91 -3.38
C PRO A 27 -7.99 -14.35 -3.42
N LYS A 28 -8.08 -14.90 -4.63
CA LYS A 28 -8.36 -16.32 -4.85
C LYS A 28 -7.07 -17.15 -4.74
N GLU A 29 -7.20 -18.47 -4.57
CA GLU A 29 -6.06 -19.37 -4.39
C GLU A 29 -4.94 -19.24 -5.45
N PRO A 30 -5.22 -19.12 -6.76
CA PRO A 30 -4.17 -18.92 -7.76
C PRO A 30 -3.33 -17.66 -7.52
N THR A 31 -3.95 -16.60 -6.97
CA THR A 31 -3.26 -15.35 -6.61
C THR A 31 -2.26 -15.57 -5.49
N LEU A 32 -2.66 -16.29 -4.44
CA LEU A 32 -1.79 -16.60 -3.31
C LEU A 32 -0.56 -17.40 -3.79
N LYS A 33 -0.76 -18.43 -4.61
CA LYS A 33 0.33 -19.25 -5.13
C LYS A 33 1.28 -18.49 -6.05
N ASN A 34 0.75 -17.68 -6.96
CA ASN A 34 1.52 -17.10 -8.05
C ASN A 34 2.16 -15.76 -7.71
N TYR A 35 1.59 -15.02 -6.77
CA TYR A 35 2.00 -13.63 -6.51
C TYR A 35 2.44 -13.36 -5.08
N TYR A 36 1.76 -13.90 -4.07
CA TYR A 36 2.14 -13.64 -2.68
C TYR A 36 3.48 -14.28 -2.33
N ASN A 37 3.76 -15.47 -2.87
CA ASN A 37 5.02 -16.17 -2.66
C ASN A 37 6.13 -15.73 -3.61
N LYS A 38 5.82 -14.92 -4.63
CA LYS A 38 6.82 -14.48 -5.60
C LYS A 38 7.91 -13.64 -4.93
N ASP A 39 9.16 -14.01 -5.15
CA ASP A 39 10.29 -13.16 -4.78
C ASP A 39 10.35 -11.91 -5.65
N ILE A 40 10.80 -10.82 -5.04
CA ILE A 40 11.04 -9.54 -5.69
C ILE A 40 12.47 -9.07 -5.40
N SER A 41 13.05 -8.36 -6.33
CA SER A 41 14.40 -7.78 -6.20
C SER A 41 14.37 -6.52 -5.32
N ASP A 42 15.53 -6.12 -4.81
CA ASP A 42 15.66 -4.95 -3.92
C ASP A 42 15.29 -3.61 -4.57
N ASN A 43 15.22 -3.56 -5.91
CA ASN A 43 14.80 -2.36 -6.64
C ASN A 43 13.41 -2.50 -7.26
N GLU A 44 12.59 -3.40 -6.73
CA GLU A 44 11.26 -3.71 -7.26
C GLU A 44 10.18 -3.59 -6.19
N VAL A 45 8.96 -3.28 -6.65
CA VAL A 45 7.71 -3.44 -5.93
C VAL A 45 6.73 -4.19 -6.84
N LEU A 46 6.15 -5.27 -6.32
CA LEU A 46 5.19 -6.08 -7.07
C LEU A 46 3.78 -5.54 -6.85
N GLY A 47 3.17 -5.05 -7.91
CA GLY A 47 1.74 -4.77 -7.95
C GLY A 47 0.95 -6.07 -8.12
N ILE A 48 0.37 -6.58 -7.04
CA ILE A 48 -0.45 -7.80 -7.07
C ILE A 48 -1.85 -7.48 -7.58
N TYR A 49 -2.46 -6.42 -7.06
CA TYR A 49 -3.68 -5.84 -7.59
C TYR A 49 -3.55 -4.32 -7.54
N THR A 50 -3.35 -3.70 -8.68
CA THR A 50 -3.24 -2.23 -8.77
C THR A 50 -4.17 -1.73 -9.86
N SER A 51 -4.59 -0.46 -9.74
CA SER A 51 -5.36 0.17 -10.81
C SER A 51 -4.57 0.19 -12.12
N VAL A 52 -5.27 0.38 -13.23
CA VAL A 52 -4.65 0.58 -14.56
C VAL A 52 -3.80 1.86 -14.61
N CYS A 53 -4.03 2.78 -13.67
CA CYS A 53 -3.19 3.95 -13.47
C CYS A 53 -1.83 3.55 -12.88
N ASP A 54 -0.80 4.34 -13.15
CA ASP A 54 0.53 4.11 -12.59
C ASP A 54 0.59 4.56 -11.11
N THR A 55 0.02 3.73 -10.23
CA THR A 55 -0.04 3.93 -8.78
C THR A 55 0.43 2.69 -8.04
N LEU A 56 0.65 2.79 -6.73
CA LEU A 56 0.99 1.69 -5.83
C LEU A 56 -0.12 1.47 -4.80
N GLY A 57 -1.38 1.44 -5.27
CA GLY A 57 -2.56 1.13 -4.46
C GLY A 57 -3.07 -0.30 -4.63
N GLY A 58 -4.08 -0.65 -3.87
CA GLY A 58 -4.73 -1.96 -3.90
C GLY A 58 -3.95 -3.00 -3.11
N ILE A 59 -3.33 -3.96 -3.80
CA ILE A 59 -2.46 -4.96 -3.17
C ILE A 59 -1.07 -4.85 -3.77
N ILE A 60 -0.08 -4.53 -2.95
CA ILE A 60 1.32 -4.50 -3.37
C ILE A 60 2.19 -5.31 -2.41
N LYS A 61 3.24 -5.93 -2.94
CA LYS A 61 4.32 -6.54 -2.17
C LYS A 61 5.58 -5.69 -2.32
N ILE A 62 6.15 -5.28 -1.20
CA ILE A 62 7.35 -4.44 -1.15
C ILE A 62 8.31 -4.97 -0.09
N SER A 63 9.62 -4.88 -0.34
CA SER A 63 10.59 -5.27 0.68
C SER A 63 10.62 -4.27 1.84
N ASN A 64 11.00 -4.75 3.01
CA ASN A 64 11.23 -3.92 4.19
C ASN A 64 12.21 -2.79 3.85
N ASN A 65 13.35 -3.10 3.27
CA ASN A 65 14.34 -2.10 2.87
C ASN A 65 13.74 -1.01 1.97
N ASN A 66 12.94 -1.38 1.00
CA ASN A 66 12.36 -0.41 0.07
C ASN A 66 11.34 0.49 0.72
N ILE A 67 10.42 -0.04 1.55
CA ILE A 67 9.40 0.78 2.19
C ILE A 67 10.01 1.81 3.15
N PHE A 68 11.05 1.42 3.89
CA PHE A 68 11.77 2.35 4.77
C PHE A 68 12.62 3.36 3.98
N LYS A 69 13.30 2.93 2.92
CA LYS A 69 14.06 3.80 2.03
C LYS A 69 13.21 4.92 1.42
N ILE A 70 11.97 4.62 1.02
CA ILE A 70 11.04 5.60 0.45
C ILE A 70 10.21 6.34 1.50
N ASN A 71 10.45 6.08 2.78
CA ASN A 71 9.76 6.69 3.91
C ASN A 71 8.25 6.39 3.96
N GLY A 72 7.84 5.20 3.50
CA GLY A 72 6.44 4.75 3.53
C GLY A 72 5.46 5.64 2.77
N PHE A 73 4.20 5.63 3.22
CA PHE A 73 3.16 6.52 2.72
C PHE A 73 3.32 7.92 3.33
N PRO A 74 2.90 8.99 2.63
CA PRO A 74 2.80 10.31 3.25
C PRO A 74 1.74 10.33 4.34
N ASN A 75 2.00 11.06 5.43
CA ASN A 75 1.08 11.17 6.57
C ASN A 75 -0.03 12.21 6.36
N ASP A 76 0.14 13.10 5.37
CA ASP A 76 -0.74 14.26 5.16
C ASP A 76 -2.00 13.95 4.34
N TYR A 77 -2.15 12.68 3.89
CA TYR A 77 -3.26 12.27 3.04
C TYR A 77 -4.38 11.64 3.89
N TRP A 78 -5.41 12.42 4.15
CA TRP A 78 -6.61 12.01 4.85
C TRP A 78 -7.78 11.83 3.87
N GLY A 79 -8.60 10.81 4.09
CA GLY A 79 -9.68 10.45 3.19
C GLY A 79 -9.21 9.52 2.06
N TRP A 80 -9.93 9.50 0.95
CA TRP A 80 -9.66 8.61 -0.18
C TRP A 80 -8.92 9.31 -1.31
N GLY A 81 -7.82 8.70 -1.75
CA GLY A 81 -7.15 9.02 -3.01
C GLY A 81 -5.84 9.79 -2.85
N ALA A 82 -5.02 9.67 -3.87
CA ALA A 82 -3.73 10.31 -4.05
C ALA A 82 -2.54 9.72 -3.27
N GLU A 83 -2.73 9.04 -2.15
CA GLU A 83 -1.67 8.42 -1.35
C GLU A 83 -0.89 7.36 -2.13
N ASP A 84 -1.57 6.56 -2.94
CA ASP A 84 -1.00 5.53 -3.81
C ASP A 84 -0.08 6.09 -4.88
N LYS A 85 -0.48 7.22 -5.47
CA LYS A 85 0.34 7.95 -6.44
C LYS A 85 1.53 8.60 -5.75
N ALA A 86 1.35 9.13 -4.57
CA ALA A 86 2.43 9.69 -3.77
C ALA A 86 3.47 8.61 -3.40
N LEU A 87 3.02 7.41 -3.00
CA LEU A 87 3.91 6.28 -2.77
C LEU A 87 4.68 5.90 -4.04
N LYS A 88 4.01 5.84 -5.20
CA LYS A 88 4.67 5.59 -6.49
C LYS A 88 5.72 6.64 -6.82
N ASN A 89 5.40 7.93 -6.61
CA ASN A 89 6.35 9.01 -6.83
C ASN A 89 7.58 8.89 -5.92
N ARG A 90 7.41 8.45 -4.68
CA ARG A 90 8.53 8.17 -3.76
C ARG A 90 9.39 7.01 -4.26
N ALA A 91 8.78 5.93 -4.73
CA ALA A 91 9.48 4.80 -5.32
C ALA A 91 10.31 5.21 -6.54
N ASP A 92 9.76 6.06 -7.41
CA ASP A 92 10.43 6.57 -8.61
C ASP A 92 11.71 7.35 -8.29
N VAL A 93 11.70 8.16 -7.23
CA VAL A 93 12.89 8.93 -6.80
C VAL A 93 14.07 8.01 -6.48
N TYR A 94 13.79 6.82 -5.99
CA TYR A 94 14.80 5.81 -5.64
C TYR A 94 15.01 4.74 -6.71
N ASN A 95 14.45 4.94 -7.92
CA ASN A 95 14.49 3.98 -9.02
C ASN A 95 13.94 2.59 -8.66
N ILE A 96 12.95 2.54 -7.76
CA ILE A 96 12.24 1.31 -7.41
C ILE A 96 11.14 1.11 -8.46
N LYS A 97 11.28 0.06 -9.25
CA LYS A 97 10.38 -0.22 -10.37
C LYS A 97 9.15 -0.97 -9.91
N LYS A 98 7.98 -0.51 -10.33
CA LYS A 98 6.75 -1.28 -10.22
C LYS A 98 6.76 -2.40 -11.27
N ILE A 99 6.63 -3.63 -10.82
CA ILE A 99 6.41 -4.79 -11.67
C ILE A 99 4.97 -5.30 -11.51
N THR A 100 4.33 -5.64 -12.60
CA THR A 100 3.01 -6.25 -12.62
C THR A 100 3.06 -7.46 -13.56
N ASN A 101 2.48 -8.57 -13.12
CA ASN A 101 2.43 -9.79 -13.93
C ASN A 101 0.99 -10.14 -14.36
N PHE A 102 0.11 -9.13 -14.39
CA PHE A 102 -1.27 -9.37 -14.72
C PHE A 102 -1.50 -9.49 -16.23
N VAL A 103 -2.43 -10.35 -16.56
CA VAL A 103 -3.09 -10.31 -17.85
C VAL A 103 -3.66 -8.91 -18.04
N ASN A 104 -3.43 -8.30 -19.20
CA ASN A 104 -3.85 -6.92 -19.51
C ASN A 104 -5.37 -6.72 -19.53
N ASN A 105 -6.16 -7.72 -19.23
CA ASN A 105 -7.61 -7.68 -19.21
C ASN A 105 -8.12 -7.62 -17.76
N VAL A 106 -8.63 -6.47 -17.34
CA VAL A 106 -9.17 -6.21 -16.00
C VAL A 106 -10.28 -7.22 -15.63
N LYS A 107 -11.19 -7.52 -16.55
CA LYS A 107 -12.29 -8.48 -16.29
C LYS A 107 -11.75 -9.88 -15.99
N THR A 108 -10.82 -10.37 -16.80
CA THR A 108 -10.19 -11.68 -16.56
C THR A 108 -9.44 -11.71 -15.24
N ARG A 109 -8.74 -10.63 -14.90
CA ARG A 109 -8.05 -10.48 -13.62
C ARG A 109 -9.02 -10.59 -12.46
N ASP A 110 -10.09 -9.81 -12.46
CA ASP A 110 -11.05 -9.73 -11.37
C ASP A 110 -11.84 -11.05 -11.24
N ASP A 111 -12.23 -11.67 -12.34
CA ASP A 111 -12.95 -12.95 -12.33
C ASP A 111 -12.08 -14.13 -11.89
N MET A 112 -10.81 -14.20 -12.34
CA MET A 112 -9.94 -15.34 -12.10
C MET A 112 -9.14 -15.26 -10.79
N TYR A 113 -8.71 -14.05 -10.39
CA TYR A 113 -7.74 -13.88 -9.33
C TYR A 113 -8.29 -13.21 -8.07
N PHE A 114 -9.34 -12.39 -8.20
CA PHE A 114 -9.87 -11.60 -7.08
C PHE A 114 -11.38 -11.62 -7.02
N LYS A 115 -11.90 -11.46 -5.81
CA LYS A 115 -13.29 -11.10 -5.55
C LYS A 115 -13.28 -9.70 -4.94
N ILE A 116 -13.97 -8.78 -5.57
CA ILE A 116 -14.05 -7.38 -5.17
C ILE A 116 -15.40 -7.10 -4.53
N PHE A 117 -15.39 -6.47 -3.37
CA PHE A 117 -16.56 -6.06 -2.61
C PHE A 117 -16.68 -4.55 -2.64
N ASN A 118 -16.99 -3.99 -3.81
CA ASN A 118 -17.12 -2.54 -3.97
C ASN A 118 -18.57 -2.09 -3.80
N ASP A 119 -18.79 -1.16 -2.88
CA ASP A 119 -19.90 -0.23 -2.99
C ASP A 119 -19.38 1.09 -3.58
N VAL A 120 -19.74 1.35 -4.83
CA VAL A 120 -19.18 2.45 -5.64
C VAL A 120 -19.73 3.81 -5.21
N ASN A 121 -20.82 3.84 -4.42
CA ASN A 121 -21.58 5.05 -4.17
C ASN A 121 -20.98 6.00 -3.12
N ASP A 122 -20.13 5.52 -2.22
CA ASP A 122 -19.56 6.32 -1.13
C ASP A 122 -18.23 7.04 -1.45
N ARG A 123 -17.65 6.81 -2.63
CA ARG A 123 -16.29 7.30 -2.96
C ARG A 123 -16.23 8.76 -3.45
N THR A 124 -17.35 9.40 -3.70
CA THR A 124 -17.40 10.68 -4.43
C THR A 124 -17.00 11.90 -3.60
N HIS A 125 -17.04 11.85 -2.27
CA HIS A 125 -16.88 13.04 -1.44
C HIS A 125 -15.44 13.38 -1.01
N CYS A 126 -14.51 12.45 -1.06
CA CYS A 126 -13.16 12.67 -0.51
C CYS A 126 -12.13 13.19 -1.53
N VAL A 127 -12.36 12.98 -2.82
CA VAL A 127 -11.40 13.29 -3.89
C VAL A 127 -11.10 14.79 -4.05
N GLN A 128 -12.03 15.67 -3.68
CA GLN A 128 -11.88 17.12 -3.92
C GLN A 128 -10.98 17.81 -2.90
N GLN A 129 -10.90 17.34 -1.67
CA GLN A 129 -10.10 18.00 -0.61
C GLN A 129 -8.60 17.74 -0.77
N GLN A 130 -8.20 16.64 -1.39
CA GLN A 130 -6.78 16.25 -1.51
C GLN A 130 -6.11 16.75 -2.79
N ARG A 131 -6.88 17.28 -3.75
CA ARG A 131 -6.33 17.83 -5.02
C ARG A 131 -5.48 19.09 -4.82
N GLY A 132 -5.51 19.70 -3.65
CA GLY A 132 -4.70 20.86 -3.31
C GLY A 132 -3.28 20.54 -2.82
N VAL A 133 -2.97 19.29 -2.51
CA VAL A 133 -1.61 18.93 -2.09
C VAL A 133 -0.70 18.83 -3.32
N PRO A 134 0.46 19.51 -3.33
CA PRO A 134 1.31 19.56 -4.52
C PRO A 134 1.87 18.17 -4.87
N TYR A 135 1.27 17.53 -5.85
CA TYR A 135 1.75 16.26 -6.42
C TYR A 135 3.12 16.34 -7.08
N ASN A 136 3.54 17.55 -7.44
CA ASN A 136 4.58 17.74 -8.45
C ASN A 136 6.00 17.78 -7.87
N ASN A 137 6.15 17.88 -6.55
CA ASN A 137 7.50 17.90 -5.97
C ASN A 137 7.81 16.58 -5.26
N LYS A 138 8.35 15.63 -6.01
CA LYS A 138 8.68 14.27 -5.55
C LYS A 138 9.60 14.26 -4.32
N LEU A 139 10.55 15.19 -4.23
CA LEU A 139 11.49 15.28 -3.12
C LEU A 139 10.84 15.86 -1.84
N VAL A 140 9.97 16.84 -1.99
CA VAL A 140 9.23 17.41 -0.86
C VAL A 140 8.31 16.36 -0.24
N SER A 141 7.64 15.55 -1.06
CA SER A 141 6.78 14.47 -0.58
C SER A 141 7.50 13.47 0.33
N ILE A 142 8.76 13.14 0.05
CA ILE A 142 9.54 12.20 0.89
C ILE A 142 9.89 12.84 2.24
N LYS A 143 10.11 14.14 2.26
CA LYS A 143 10.51 14.88 3.48
C LYS A 143 9.32 15.32 4.33
N SER A 144 8.14 15.49 3.72
CA SER A 144 6.97 16.10 4.36
C SER A 144 6.30 15.22 5.42
N GLY A 145 6.51 13.92 5.37
CA GLY A 145 5.93 13.01 6.36
C GLY A 145 5.99 11.55 5.89
N GLY A 146 5.96 10.62 6.83
CA GLY A 146 6.05 9.20 6.55
C GLY A 146 6.51 8.42 7.77
N LEU A 147 7.24 7.33 7.55
CA LEU A 147 7.73 6.46 8.62
C LEU A 147 8.67 7.17 9.61
N ASN A 148 9.42 8.15 9.16
CA ASN A 148 10.40 8.87 9.99
C ASN A 148 9.79 9.81 11.04
N ASN A 149 8.55 10.25 10.83
CA ASN A 149 7.88 11.21 11.72
C ASN A 149 6.41 10.83 12.03
N ILE A 150 6.03 9.57 11.81
CA ILE A 150 4.72 9.13 12.27
C ILE A 150 4.70 9.06 13.79
N ASN A 151 3.69 9.69 14.38
CA ASN A 151 3.43 9.64 15.81
C ASN A 151 2.12 8.88 16.04
N TYR A 152 2.14 7.88 16.91
CA TYR A 152 0.97 7.07 17.23
C TYR A 152 1.09 6.44 18.61
N GLU A 153 -0.06 6.09 19.17
CA GLU A 153 -0.17 5.33 20.42
C GLU A 153 -0.90 4.02 20.16
N ILE A 154 -0.36 2.91 20.66
CA ILE A 154 -1.04 1.61 20.60
C ILE A 154 -2.07 1.54 21.73
N LEU A 155 -3.34 1.60 21.37
CA LEU A 155 -4.45 1.49 22.31
C LEU A 155 -4.79 0.03 22.65
N VAL A 156 -4.67 -0.86 21.66
CA VAL A 156 -4.93 -2.30 21.83
C VAL A 156 -4.00 -3.08 20.91
N LYS A 157 -3.39 -4.14 21.45
CA LYS A 157 -2.69 -5.16 20.67
C LYS A 157 -3.19 -6.52 21.12
N LYS A 158 -3.86 -7.26 20.23
CA LYS A 158 -4.52 -8.52 20.54
C LYS A 158 -4.35 -9.54 19.44
N SER A 159 -3.87 -10.72 19.79
CA SER A 159 -3.91 -11.88 18.88
C SER A 159 -5.36 -12.35 18.72
N LEU A 160 -5.84 -12.40 17.51
CA LEU A 160 -7.15 -12.96 17.13
C LEU A 160 -7.02 -14.40 16.64
N HIS A 161 -5.85 -14.76 16.11
CA HIS A 161 -5.51 -16.09 15.60
C HIS A 161 -3.97 -16.22 15.64
N PRO A 162 -3.37 -17.42 15.66
CA PRO A 162 -1.90 -17.56 15.67
C PRO A 162 -1.13 -16.75 14.62
N ILE A 163 -1.79 -16.42 13.51
CA ILE A 163 -1.20 -15.62 12.41
C ILE A 163 -1.91 -14.28 12.16
N VAL A 164 -2.85 -13.88 13.05
CA VAL A 164 -3.62 -12.64 12.89
C VAL A 164 -3.56 -11.83 14.18
N GLU A 165 -3.08 -10.63 14.09
CA GLU A 165 -3.03 -9.67 15.19
C GLU A 165 -3.87 -8.43 14.87
N LEU A 166 -4.65 -7.99 15.85
CA LEU A 166 -5.37 -6.72 15.81
C LEU A 166 -4.54 -5.68 16.55
N ILE A 167 -4.22 -4.59 15.86
CA ILE A 167 -3.58 -3.42 16.46
C ILE A 167 -4.53 -2.23 16.28
N LYS A 168 -5.01 -1.68 17.38
CA LYS A 168 -5.77 -0.43 17.41
C LYS A 168 -4.85 0.69 17.84
N VAL A 169 -4.83 1.77 17.06
CA VAL A 169 -3.95 2.92 17.31
C VAL A 169 -4.74 4.23 17.33
N SER A 170 -4.18 5.21 18.02
CA SER A 170 -4.48 6.63 17.85
C SER A 170 -3.34 7.27 17.07
N ILE A 171 -3.66 8.13 16.10
CA ILE A 171 -2.71 8.82 15.22
C ILE A 171 -2.96 10.32 15.33
#